data_0d74b8c84541814025d1bba99ee0364a
#
_entry.id   0d74b8c84541814025d1bba99ee0364a
#
_cell.length_a   1.000
_cell.length_b   1.000
_cell.length_c   1.000
_cell.angle_alpha   90.00
_cell.angle_beta   90.00
_cell.angle_gamma   90.00
#
_symmetry.space_group_name_H-M   'P 1'
#
loop_
_entity.id
_entity.type
_entity.pdbx_description
1 polymer ?
#
loop_
_entity_poly.entity_id
_entity_poly.type
_entity_poly.pdbx_seq_one_letter_code
_entity_poly.pdbx_strand_id
1 'polypeptide(L)'
;VLPHWEEGCDVLHVGGKMVGSHLDANNRLWAKEIGNSKLDWIEAFTPAPDTDMSMADARKMWPGKVLFINFPSSLHLESVPTIESATKQILLESAPGDRLIIGITENVPENRWRESFRAILETARIHGKLPLG
;
A
#
# COMPACT_ATOMS: atom_id res chain seq x y z
N VAL A 1 15.64 -0.23 -15.49
CA VAL A 1 14.22 -0.01 -15.15
C VAL A 1 13.95 1.48 -15.03
N LEU A 2 14.57 2.22 -14.10
CA LEU A 2 14.27 3.64 -13.83
C LEU A 2 14.26 4.54 -15.08
N PRO A 3 15.25 4.54 -15.98
CA PRO A 3 15.20 5.38 -17.18
C PRO A 3 13.97 5.15 -18.06
N HIS A 4 13.49 3.90 -18.15
CA HIS A 4 12.27 3.59 -18.92
C HIS A 4 11.00 4.05 -18.23
N TRP A 5 10.96 4.03 -16.88
CA TRP A 5 9.86 4.65 -16.15
C TRP A 5 9.79 6.15 -16.40
N GLU A 6 10.96 6.84 -16.34
CA GLU A 6 11.04 8.27 -16.58
C GLU A 6 10.55 8.66 -17.99
N GLU A 7 11.03 7.94 -19.01
CA GLU A 7 10.59 8.15 -20.40
C GLU A 7 9.09 7.88 -20.58
N GLY A 8 8.58 6.77 -20.02
CA GLY A 8 7.17 6.44 -20.08
C GLY A 8 6.29 7.46 -19.36
N CYS A 9 6.74 7.94 -18.19
CA CYS A 9 6.03 8.99 -17.45
C CYS A 9 5.98 10.29 -18.27
N ASP A 10 7.09 10.71 -18.88
CA ASP A 10 7.14 11.94 -19.68
C ASP A 10 6.12 11.90 -20.83
N VAL A 11 6.06 10.77 -21.55
CA VAL A 11 5.11 10.59 -22.65
C VAL A 11 3.65 10.62 -22.17
N LEU A 12 3.36 9.89 -21.08
CA LEU A 12 1.99 9.74 -20.60
C LEU A 12 1.47 11.00 -19.86
N HIS A 13 2.35 11.68 -19.12
CA HIS A 13 2.01 12.93 -18.44
C HIS A 13 1.63 14.04 -19.42
N VAL A 14 2.25 14.11 -20.61
CA VAL A 14 1.83 15.04 -21.68
C VAL A 14 0.37 14.81 -22.08
N GLY A 15 -0.08 13.55 -22.06
CA GLY A 15 -1.48 13.17 -22.30
C GLY A 15 -2.40 13.30 -21.07
N GLY A 16 -1.94 13.88 -19.96
CA GLY A 16 -2.70 14.02 -18.72
C GLY A 16 -2.99 12.69 -18.01
N LYS A 17 -2.16 11.67 -18.23
CA LYS A 17 -2.32 10.35 -17.61
C LYS A 17 -1.45 10.22 -16.36
N MET A 18 -1.94 9.51 -15.37
CA MET A 18 -1.14 9.07 -14.22
C MET A 18 -0.43 7.75 -14.53
N VAL A 19 0.78 7.59 -14.01
CA VAL A 19 1.62 6.41 -14.24
C VAL A 19 2.00 5.78 -12.92
N GLY A 20 1.81 4.48 -12.81
CA GLY A 20 2.23 3.70 -11.64
C GLY A 20 2.98 2.45 -12.03
N SER A 21 3.51 1.77 -11.04
CA SER A 21 4.20 0.49 -11.20
C SER A 21 3.77 -0.49 -10.12
N HIS A 22 3.73 -1.78 -10.51
CA HIS A 22 3.48 -2.90 -9.63
C HIS A 22 4.76 -3.28 -8.89
N LEU A 23 4.79 -3.10 -7.56
CA LEU A 23 5.98 -3.26 -6.71
C LEU A 23 5.67 -4.12 -5.47
N ASP A 24 5.39 -5.39 -5.70
CA ASP A 24 4.92 -6.35 -4.69
C ASP A 24 6.03 -7.03 -3.86
N ALA A 25 7.31 -6.82 -4.21
CA ALA A 25 8.45 -7.45 -3.54
C ALA A 25 9.09 -6.54 -2.46
N ASN A 26 10.25 -6.96 -1.95
CA ASN A 26 11.08 -6.15 -1.06
C ASN A 26 11.63 -4.92 -1.78
N ASN A 27 11.29 -3.75 -1.31
CA ASN A 27 11.57 -2.48 -1.98
C ASN A 27 12.60 -1.60 -1.24
N ARG A 28 13.05 -2.00 -0.05
CA ARG A 28 13.93 -1.17 0.79
C ARG A 28 15.21 -0.75 0.08
N LEU A 29 15.84 -1.65 -0.69
CA LEU A 29 17.11 -1.38 -1.36
C LEU A 29 17.03 -0.26 -2.41
N TRP A 30 15.87 -0.06 -3.03
CA TRP A 30 15.64 0.97 -4.07
C TRP A 30 14.50 1.94 -3.74
N ALA A 31 14.14 1.98 -2.47
CA ALA A 31 13.08 2.88 -2.03
C ALA A 31 13.35 4.35 -2.39
N LYS A 32 14.63 4.76 -2.36
CA LYS A 32 15.05 6.11 -2.73
C LYS A 32 14.82 6.38 -4.22
N GLU A 33 15.19 5.44 -5.08
CA GLU A 33 15.02 5.53 -6.54
C GLU A 33 13.55 5.57 -6.92
N ILE A 34 12.73 4.73 -6.27
CA ILE A 34 11.28 4.75 -6.44
C ILE A 34 10.72 6.13 -6.02
N GLY A 35 11.14 6.65 -4.86
CA GLY A 35 10.71 7.94 -4.35
C GLY A 35 11.04 9.10 -5.28
N ASN A 36 12.21 9.07 -5.89
CA ASN A 36 12.68 10.09 -6.83
C ASN A 36 12.12 9.92 -8.26
N SER A 37 11.49 8.81 -8.57
CA SER A 37 10.92 8.58 -9.90
C SER A 37 9.72 9.47 -10.19
N LYS A 38 9.37 9.62 -11.47
CA LYS A 38 8.17 10.36 -11.92
C LYS A 38 6.87 9.56 -11.78
N LEU A 39 6.90 8.34 -11.21
CA LEU A 39 5.69 7.57 -10.95
C LEU A 39 4.76 8.36 -10.02
N ASP A 40 3.47 8.38 -10.33
CA ASP A 40 2.44 9.04 -9.52
C ASP A 40 1.95 8.14 -8.38
N TRP A 41 1.99 6.83 -8.59
CA TRP A 41 1.47 5.85 -7.65
C TRP A 41 2.25 4.54 -7.66
N ILE A 42 2.23 3.88 -6.53
CA ILE A 42 2.84 2.57 -6.30
C ILE A 42 1.70 1.58 -6.05
N GLU A 43 1.61 0.55 -6.88
CA GLU A 43 0.62 -0.50 -6.76
C GLU A 43 1.25 -1.76 -6.18
N ALA A 44 0.44 -2.55 -5.49
CA ALA A 44 0.81 -3.81 -4.87
C ALA A 44 1.91 -3.72 -3.78
N PHE A 45 2.31 -2.52 -3.36
CA PHE A 45 3.19 -2.43 -2.20
C PHE A 45 2.56 -3.18 -1.02
N THR A 46 3.25 -4.21 -0.55
CA THR A 46 2.81 -4.98 0.62
C THR A 46 3.66 -4.56 1.82
N PRO A 47 3.07 -4.00 2.88
CA PRO A 47 3.87 -3.67 4.07
C PRO A 47 4.28 -4.91 4.86
N ALA A 48 5.19 -4.72 5.82
CA ALA A 48 5.52 -5.76 6.80
C ALA A 48 4.23 -6.32 7.44
N PRO A 49 4.17 -7.63 7.77
CA PRO A 49 5.30 -8.55 7.86
C PRO A 49 5.71 -9.25 6.56
N ASP A 50 4.97 -9.10 5.48
CA ASP A 50 5.20 -9.88 4.25
C ASP A 50 6.37 -9.35 3.40
N THR A 51 6.77 -8.08 3.62
CA THR A 51 7.96 -7.48 2.98
C THR A 51 8.86 -6.78 4.00
N ASP A 52 9.92 -6.14 3.50
CA ASP A 52 10.98 -5.53 4.31
C ASP A 52 10.73 -4.06 4.72
N MET A 53 9.55 -3.48 4.37
CA MET A 53 9.21 -2.11 4.72
C MET A 53 7.88 -2.03 5.45
N SER A 54 7.80 -1.20 6.50
CA SER A 54 6.54 -0.83 7.13
C SER A 54 5.76 0.18 6.28
N MET A 55 4.49 0.41 6.63
CA MET A 55 3.70 1.47 6.03
C MET A 55 4.28 2.86 6.33
N ALA A 56 4.80 3.05 7.55
CA ALA A 56 5.48 4.28 7.96
C ALA A 56 6.75 4.52 7.12
N ASP A 57 7.56 3.49 6.87
CA ASP A 57 8.73 3.58 5.99
C ASP A 57 8.34 4.02 4.59
N ALA A 58 7.32 3.37 4.02
CA ALA A 58 6.82 3.68 2.68
C ALA A 58 6.33 5.13 2.58
N ARG A 59 5.52 5.58 3.54
CA ARG A 59 5.02 6.95 3.58
C ARG A 59 6.14 7.98 3.70
N LYS A 60 7.16 7.68 4.50
CA LYS A 60 8.36 8.53 4.64
C LYS A 60 9.20 8.61 3.38
N MET A 61 9.39 7.47 2.70
CA MET A 61 10.20 7.39 1.49
C MET A 61 9.47 7.93 0.24
N TRP A 62 8.14 7.85 0.22
CA TRP A 62 7.31 8.19 -0.93
C TRP A 62 6.17 9.16 -0.58
N PRO A 63 6.48 10.34 0.01
CA PRO A 63 5.46 11.21 0.60
C PRO A 63 4.47 11.79 -0.42
N GLY A 64 4.88 11.91 -1.67
CA GLY A 64 4.06 12.49 -2.75
C GLY A 64 3.27 11.45 -3.57
N LYS A 65 3.53 10.16 -3.39
CA LYS A 65 2.93 9.11 -4.22
C LYS A 65 1.64 8.55 -3.62
N VAL A 66 0.71 8.16 -4.47
CA VAL A 66 -0.42 7.33 -4.05
C VAL A 66 0.09 5.93 -3.75
N LEU A 67 -0.24 5.41 -2.58
CA LEU A 67 0.08 4.04 -2.18
C LEU A 67 -1.17 3.19 -2.31
N PHE A 68 -1.21 2.37 -3.34
CA PHE A 68 -2.21 1.33 -3.52
C PHE A 68 -1.60 0.04 -2.99
N ILE A 69 -1.78 -0.19 -1.69
CA ILE A 69 -1.14 -1.29 -0.99
C ILE A 69 -1.94 -2.59 -1.12
N ASN A 70 -1.25 -3.70 -0.98
CA ASN A 70 -1.86 -4.98 -0.66
C ASN A 70 -1.84 -5.19 0.86
N PHE A 71 -2.99 -5.55 1.43
CA PHE A 71 -3.02 -6.01 2.81
C PHE A 71 -2.18 -7.29 2.92
N PRO A 72 -1.25 -7.40 3.91
CA PRO A 72 -0.35 -8.54 3.99
C PRO A 72 -1.09 -9.88 4.03
N SER A 73 -0.75 -10.78 3.10
CA SER A 73 -1.48 -12.05 2.92
C SER A 73 -1.33 -12.99 4.10
N SER A 74 -0.18 -12.97 4.80
CA SER A 74 0.05 -13.77 6.00
C SER A 74 -0.94 -13.42 7.13
N LEU A 75 -1.36 -12.17 7.21
CA LEU A 75 -2.30 -11.72 8.24
C LEU A 75 -3.72 -12.28 8.07
N HIS A 76 -4.10 -12.72 6.86
CA HIS A 76 -5.38 -13.40 6.68
C HIS A 76 -5.47 -14.76 7.38
N LEU A 77 -4.32 -15.34 7.76
CA LEU A 77 -4.23 -16.58 8.53
C LEU A 77 -4.41 -16.37 10.03
N GLU A 78 -4.27 -15.13 10.47
CA GLU A 78 -4.30 -14.75 11.88
C GLU A 78 -5.73 -14.61 12.44
N SER A 79 -5.82 -14.39 13.75
CA SER A 79 -7.11 -14.15 14.42
C SER A 79 -7.75 -12.81 13.97
N VAL A 80 -9.06 -12.73 14.05
CA VAL A 80 -9.79 -11.47 13.74
C VAL A 80 -9.24 -10.27 14.52
N PRO A 81 -8.99 -10.34 15.84
CA PRO A 81 -8.37 -9.23 16.57
C PRO A 81 -7.00 -8.82 16.05
N THR A 82 -6.20 -9.77 15.56
CA THR A 82 -4.89 -9.49 14.94
C THR A 82 -5.07 -8.73 13.63
N ILE A 83 -6.03 -9.15 12.78
CA ILE A 83 -6.36 -8.47 11.52
C ILE A 83 -6.84 -7.04 11.78
N GLU A 84 -7.71 -6.84 12.75
CA GLU A 84 -8.21 -5.52 13.16
C GLU A 84 -7.08 -4.62 13.64
N SER A 85 -6.19 -5.14 14.50
CA SER A 85 -5.02 -4.42 15.01
C SER A 85 -4.06 -4.02 13.88
N ALA A 86 -3.77 -4.94 12.97
CA ALA A 86 -2.90 -4.68 11.82
C ALA A 86 -3.53 -3.63 10.87
N THR A 87 -4.83 -3.72 10.61
CA THR A 87 -5.55 -2.72 9.79
C THR A 87 -5.46 -1.34 10.43
N LYS A 88 -5.70 -1.25 11.73
CA LYS A 88 -5.57 0.00 12.47
C LYS A 88 -4.15 0.56 12.40
N GLN A 89 -3.14 -0.29 12.55
CA GLN A 89 -1.74 0.12 12.45
C GLN A 89 -1.42 0.67 11.06
N ILE A 90 -1.83 0.00 9.99
CA ILE A 90 -1.66 0.47 8.60
C ILE A 90 -2.29 1.86 8.42
N LEU A 91 -3.51 2.07 8.92
CA LEU A 91 -4.18 3.36 8.86
C LEU A 91 -3.37 4.45 9.60
N LEU A 92 -2.98 4.20 10.85
CA LEU A 92 -2.21 5.16 11.65
C LEU A 92 -0.86 5.52 11.01
N GLU A 93 -0.13 4.53 10.51
CA GLU A 93 1.16 4.73 9.82
C GLU A 93 1.02 5.44 8.47
N SER A 94 -0.20 5.48 7.93
CA SER A 94 -0.51 6.17 6.67
C SER A 94 -0.88 7.65 6.86
N ALA A 95 -0.92 8.15 8.10
CA ALA A 95 -1.34 9.52 8.36
C ALA A 95 -0.64 10.55 7.43
N PRO A 96 -1.36 11.58 6.98
CA PRO A 96 -2.75 11.94 7.27
C PRO A 96 -3.82 11.13 6.50
N GLY A 97 -3.44 10.09 5.73
CA GLY A 97 -4.32 9.12 5.08
C GLY A 97 -4.79 9.49 3.67
N ASP A 98 -4.47 10.68 3.20
CA ASP A 98 -4.62 11.00 1.79
C ASP A 98 -3.69 10.11 0.94
N ARG A 99 -4.08 9.83 -0.28
CA ARG A 99 -3.30 9.01 -1.21
C ARG A 99 -3.04 7.57 -0.71
N LEU A 100 -3.98 7.00 0.03
CA LEU A 100 -3.97 5.60 0.43
C LEU A 100 -5.15 4.86 -0.18
N ILE A 101 -4.86 3.71 -0.80
CA ILE A 101 -5.84 2.70 -1.20
C ILE A 101 -5.40 1.39 -0.58
N ILE A 102 -6.28 0.75 0.18
CA ILE A 102 -6.03 -0.57 0.74
C ILE A 102 -6.66 -1.61 -0.18
N GLY A 103 -5.83 -2.34 -0.88
CA GLY A 103 -6.19 -3.49 -1.68
C GLY A 103 -6.03 -4.79 -0.92
N ILE A 104 -6.55 -5.85 -1.51
CA ILE A 104 -6.44 -7.21 -0.99
C ILE A 104 -5.67 -8.03 -2.01
N THR A 105 -4.70 -8.81 -1.55
CA THR A 105 -3.98 -9.75 -2.41
C THR A 105 -4.90 -10.87 -2.88
N GLU A 106 -4.54 -11.54 -3.97
CA GLU A 106 -5.24 -12.72 -4.47
C GLU A 106 -5.08 -13.96 -3.56
N ASN A 107 -4.12 -13.94 -2.65
CA ASN A 107 -3.77 -15.09 -1.79
C ASN A 107 -4.51 -15.07 -0.45
N VAL A 108 -5.83 -15.10 -0.49
CA VAL A 108 -6.65 -15.20 0.71
C VAL A 108 -7.27 -16.60 0.80
N PRO A 109 -7.11 -17.32 1.93
CA PRO A 109 -7.68 -18.64 2.09
C PRO A 109 -9.21 -18.63 1.90
N GLU A 110 -9.73 -19.58 1.13
CA GLU A 110 -11.15 -19.65 0.77
C GLU A 110 -12.08 -19.70 2.00
N ASN A 111 -11.66 -20.35 3.06
CA ASN A 111 -12.42 -20.48 4.29
C ASN A 111 -12.30 -19.28 5.24
N ARG A 112 -11.42 -18.28 4.93
CA ARG A 112 -11.10 -17.16 5.81
C ARG A 112 -11.50 -15.80 5.24
N TRP A 113 -11.70 -15.66 3.94
CA TRP A 113 -11.82 -14.37 3.29
C TRP A 113 -12.98 -13.51 3.84
N ARG A 114 -14.13 -14.14 4.16
CA ARG A 114 -15.31 -13.39 4.62
C ARG A 114 -15.08 -12.71 5.96
N GLU A 115 -14.53 -13.43 6.94
CA GLU A 115 -14.27 -12.87 8.26
C GLU A 115 -13.11 -11.86 8.20
N SER A 116 -12.06 -12.16 7.42
CA SER A 116 -10.92 -11.29 7.26
C SER A 116 -11.30 -9.98 6.57
N PHE A 117 -12.01 -10.02 5.45
CA PHE A 117 -12.45 -8.81 4.75
C PHE A 117 -13.40 -7.98 5.60
N ARG A 118 -14.29 -8.62 6.34
CA ARG A 118 -15.20 -7.93 7.26
C ARG A 118 -14.41 -7.20 8.34
N ALA A 119 -13.43 -7.84 8.97
CA ALA A 119 -12.57 -7.22 9.98
C ALA A 119 -11.84 -6.00 9.43
N ILE A 120 -11.24 -6.10 8.23
CA ILE A 120 -10.55 -4.99 7.56
C ILE A 120 -11.53 -3.85 7.28
N LEU A 121 -12.68 -4.13 6.66
CA LEU A 121 -13.66 -3.12 6.27
C LEU A 121 -14.28 -2.41 7.47
N GLU A 122 -14.66 -3.16 8.52
CA GLU A 122 -15.24 -2.57 9.73
C GLU A 122 -14.21 -1.71 10.47
N THR A 123 -12.96 -2.16 10.57
CA THR A 123 -11.87 -1.38 11.17
C THR A 123 -11.61 -0.10 10.37
N ALA A 124 -11.53 -0.20 9.04
CA ALA A 124 -11.35 0.97 8.18
C ALA A 124 -12.53 1.96 8.29
N ARG A 125 -13.76 1.48 8.41
CA ARG A 125 -14.95 2.33 8.61
C ARG A 125 -14.91 3.10 9.92
N ILE A 126 -14.37 2.48 10.99
CA ILE A 126 -14.31 3.11 12.33
C ILE A 126 -13.11 4.07 12.42
N HIS A 127 -11.94 3.65 11.93
CA HIS A 127 -10.67 4.34 12.14
C HIS A 127 -10.12 5.06 10.90
N GLY A 128 -10.75 4.88 9.73
CA GLY A 128 -10.27 5.43 8.47
C GLY A 128 -10.85 6.78 8.07
N LYS A 129 -11.48 7.50 9.00
CA LYS A 129 -11.97 8.86 8.73
C LYS A 129 -10.80 9.81 8.58
N LEU A 130 -10.81 10.60 7.50
CA LEU A 130 -9.77 11.58 7.23
C LEU A 130 -9.99 12.89 8.00
N PRO A 131 -8.90 13.58 8.40
CA PRO A 131 -7.52 13.09 8.35
C PRO A 131 -7.26 12.00 9.38
N LEU A 132 -6.35 11.07 9.05
CA LEU A 132 -5.86 10.07 10.00
C LEU A 132 -4.82 10.70 10.94
N GLY A 133 -4.82 10.28 12.21
CA GLY A 133 -3.87 10.75 13.21
C GLY A 133 -4.52 11.29 14.46
#